data_a3428f37beab8df0123a58b4b04cb215
#
_entry.id   a3428f37beab8df0123a58b4b04cb215
#
_cell.length_a   1.000
_cell.length_b   1.000
_cell.length_c   1.000
_cell.angle_alpha   90.00
_cell.angle_beta   90.00
_cell.angle_gamma   90.00
#
_symmetry.space_group_name_H-M   'P 1'
#
loop_
_entity.id
_entity.type
_entity.pdbx_description
1 polymer ?
#
loop_
_entity_poly.entity_id
_entity_poly.type
_entity_poly.pdbx_seq_one_letter_code
_entity_poly.pdbx_strand_id
1 'polypeptide(L)'
;MKEFDYDLDYKSLDFTDEETRKLYRIGRGEQGVLLVRPYTNDICSHWRFVNENIARKSADKIYSMFCDYKEQQDFIGMDMARKFLEMGFTRSRRYANHPSGKKYLSDGSVSPQSPTALHCEKSKSATVFKKMRDRAAKDEKYVTMRKEWRSKE
;
A
#
# COMPACT_ATOMS: atom_id res chain seq x y z
N MET A 1 5.23 -18.09 -6.10
CA MET A 1 5.12 -16.63 -5.87
C MET A 1 6.48 -15.99 -5.88
N LYS A 2 6.68 -15.03 -6.75
CA LYS A 2 7.94 -14.29 -6.83
C LYS A 2 7.86 -13.00 -6.00
N GLU A 3 8.96 -12.67 -5.34
CA GLU A 3 9.05 -11.41 -4.63
C GLU A 3 9.22 -10.25 -5.61
N PHE A 4 9.00 -9.04 -5.12
CA PHE A 4 9.18 -7.83 -5.91
C PHE A 4 10.64 -7.71 -6.36
N ASP A 5 10.85 -7.32 -7.60
CA ASP A 5 12.20 -7.20 -8.18
C ASP A 5 12.73 -5.78 -7.92
N TYR A 6 13.66 -5.65 -6.98
CA TYR A 6 14.26 -4.36 -6.65
C TYR A 6 15.48 -4.00 -7.53
N ASP A 7 15.90 -4.89 -8.42
CA ASP A 7 17.10 -4.69 -9.24
C ASP A 7 16.85 -3.88 -10.52
N LEU A 8 15.59 -3.60 -10.85
CA LEU A 8 15.25 -2.82 -12.03
C LEU A 8 15.51 -1.33 -11.82
N ASP A 9 15.80 -0.61 -12.89
CA ASP A 9 15.93 0.85 -12.86
C ASP A 9 14.55 1.51 -12.96
N TYR A 10 13.84 1.58 -11.84
CA TYR A 10 12.47 2.09 -11.79
C TYR A 10 12.34 3.56 -12.18
N LYS A 11 13.41 4.35 -12.06
CA LYS A 11 13.38 5.76 -12.45
C LYS A 11 13.18 5.95 -13.93
N SER A 12 13.63 4.99 -14.74
CA SER A 12 13.53 5.05 -16.20
C SER A 12 12.34 4.26 -16.74
N LEU A 13 11.53 3.62 -15.88
CA LEU A 13 10.42 2.75 -16.30
C LEU A 13 9.08 3.46 -16.17
N ASP A 14 8.25 3.32 -17.21
CA ASP A 14 6.87 3.80 -17.26
C ASP A 14 5.96 2.57 -17.34
N PHE A 15 5.23 2.29 -16.26
CA PHE A 15 4.38 1.10 -16.17
C PHE A 15 3.03 1.24 -16.88
N THR A 16 2.82 2.31 -17.66
CA THR A 16 1.73 2.37 -18.64
C THR A 16 2.15 1.77 -19.99
N ASP A 17 3.44 1.58 -20.21
CA ASP A 17 3.98 0.93 -21.41
C ASP A 17 3.77 -0.58 -21.33
N GLU A 18 3.25 -1.19 -22.42
CA GLU A 18 2.88 -2.61 -22.44
C GLU A 18 4.03 -3.56 -22.08
N GLU A 19 5.23 -3.31 -22.62
CA GLU A 19 6.38 -4.17 -22.33
C GLU A 19 6.85 -4.01 -20.89
N THR A 20 6.85 -2.78 -20.37
CA THR A 20 7.22 -2.49 -18.99
C THR A 20 6.25 -3.15 -18.01
N ARG A 21 4.95 -3.16 -18.31
CA ARG A 21 3.93 -3.78 -17.45
C ARG A 21 4.23 -5.25 -17.16
N LYS A 22 4.83 -5.96 -18.08
CA LYS A 22 5.19 -7.37 -17.91
C LYS A 22 6.25 -7.58 -16.83
N LEU A 23 6.98 -6.55 -16.45
CA LEU A 23 8.01 -6.59 -15.42
C LEU A 23 7.42 -6.46 -14.00
N TYR A 24 6.16 -6.03 -13.89
CA TYR A 24 5.54 -5.80 -12.59
C TYR A 24 5.34 -7.12 -11.86
N ARG A 25 5.81 -7.17 -10.61
CA ARG A 25 5.56 -8.28 -9.70
C ARG A 25 4.78 -7.76 -8.50
N ILE A 26 3.81 -8.56 -8.07
CA ILE A 26 2.98 -8.22 -6.91
C ILE A 26 3.84 -8.16 -5.65
N GLY A 27 4.74 -9.12 -5.48
CA GLY A 27 5.56 -9.21 -4.27
C GLY A 27 4.74 -9.60 -3.04
N ARG A 28 5.18 -9.15 -1.88
CA ARG A 28 4.51 -9.37 -0.60
C ARG A 28 4.11 -8.03 0.01
N GLY A 29 2.93 -7.98 0.64
CA GLY A 29 2.48 -6.79 1.35
C GLY A 29 2.53 -5.54 0.47
N GLU A 30 3.35 -4.60 0.86
CA GLU A 30 3.51 -3.30 0.17
C GLU A 30 4.83 -3.17 -0.60
N GLN A 31 5.50 -4.28 -0.89
CA GLN A 31 6.76 -4.23 -1.63
C GLN A 31 6.61 -3.44 -2.93
N GLY A 32 7.55 -2.54 -3.18
CA GLY A 32 7.60 -1.74 -4.41
C GLY A 32 6.62 -0.59 -4.48
N VAL A 33 5.89 -0.28 -3.41
CA VAL A 33 4.83 0.74 -3.41
C VAL A 33 5.33 2.14 -3.81
N LEU A 34 6.60 2.45 -3.59
CA LEU A 34 7.16 3.77 -3.92
C LEU A 34 7.94 3.80 -5.24
N LEU A 35 7.91 2.72 -6.02
CA LEU A 35 8.78 2.55 -7.18
C LEU A 35 8.05 2.51 -8.52
N VAL A 36 6.75 2.26 -8.54
CA VAL A 36 6.02 1.91 -9.77
C VAL A 36 5.31 3.13 -10.34
N ARG A 37 5.99 3.87 -11.19
CA ARG A 37 5.46 5.10 -11.79
C ARG A 37 4.66 4.81 -13.07
N PRO A 38 3.62 5.58 -13.37
CA PRO A 38 3.18 6.81 -12.68
C PRO A 38 2.32 6.57 -11.44
N TYR A 39 1.92 5.34 -11.16
CA TYR A 39 0.98 4.99 -10.08
C TYR A 39 1.43 5.50 -8.72
N THR A 40 2.70 5.30 -8.40
CA THR A 40 3.27 5.77 -7.12
C THR A 40 3.02 7.26 -6.93
N ASN A 41 3.34 8.07 -7.93
CA ASN A 41 3.19 9.52 -7.83
C ASN A 41 1.72 9.93 -7.72
N ASP A 42 0.85 9.33 -8.54
CA ASP A 42 -0.57 9.66 -8.58
C ASP A 42 -1.26 9.34 -7.26
N ILE A 43 -1.00 8.18 -6.69
CA ILE A 43 -1.65 7.73 -5.46
C ILE A 43 -1.04 8.40 -4.24
N CYS A 44 0.29 8.53 -4.21
CA CYS A 44 1.00 9.11 -3.06
C CYS A 44 0.56 10.54 -2.75
N SER A 45 0.17 11.31 -3.76
CA SER A 45 -0.31 12.67 -3.57
C SER A 45 -1.57 12.76 -2.69
N HIS A 46 -2.30 11.65 -2.57
CA HIS A 46 -3.52 11.55 -1.74
C HIS A 46 -3.31 10.78 -0.45
N TRP A 47 -2.11 10.26 -0.21
CA TRP A 47 -1.83 9.39 0.93
C TRP A 47 -1.45 10.22 2.16
N ARG A 48 -2.31 10.20 3.19
CA ARG A 48 -2.16 10.97 4.43
C ARG A 48 -2.75 10.20 5.61
N PHE A 49 -2.13 10.28 6.78
CA PHE A 49 -2.58 9.55 7.96
C PHE A 49 -2.33 10.27 9.29
N VAL A 50 -2.33 11.61 9.29
CA VAL A 50 -2.04 12.42 10.49
C VAL A 50 -3.01 12.11 11.62
N ASN A 51 -4.32 12.04 11.33
CA ASN A 51 -5.36 11.71 12.29
C ASN A 51 -6.47 10.91 11.61
N GLU A 52 -7.47 10.48 12.38
CA GLU A 52 -8.56 9.64 11.86
C GLU A 52 -9.31 10.28 10.71
N ASN A 53 -9.68 11.56 10.83
CA ASN A 53 -10.44 12.25 9.77
C ASN A 53 -9.65 12.36 8.47
N ILE A 54 -8.37 12.73 8.56
CA ILE A 54 -7.49 12.84 7.40
C ILE A 54 -7.24 11.45 6.80
N ALA A 55 -7.02 10.45 7.64
CA ALA A 55 -6.84 9.07 7.18
C ALA A 55 -8.10 8.55 6.46
N ARG A 56 -9.29 8.88 6.96
CA ARG A 56 -10.55 8.48 6.33
C ARG A 56 -10.69 9.08 4.94
N LYS A 57 -10.42 10.36 4.78
CA LYS A 57 -10.46 11.03 3.48
C LYS A 57 -9.43 10.44 2.52
N SER A 58 -8.23 10.19 3.01
CA SER A 58 -7.15 9.57 2.23
C SER A 58 -7.53 8.15 1.78
N ALA A 59 -7.97 7.30 2.70
CA ALA A 59 -8.36 5.93 2.41
C ALA A 59 -9.55 5.87 1.43
N ASP A 60 -10.55 6.72 1.61
CA ASP A 60 -11.70 6.79 0.70
C ASP A 60 -11.26 7.21 -0.71
N LYS A 61 -10.37 8.20 -0.81
CA LYS A 61 -9.84 8.64 -2.11
C LYS A 61 -9.05 7.54 -2.80
N ILE A 62 -8.17 6.86 -2.07
CA ILE A 62 -7.35 5.80 -2.65
C ILE A 62 -8.23 4.61 -3.06
N TYR A 63 -9.24 4.27 -2.25
CA TYR A 63 -10.20 3.23 -2.63
C TYR A 63 -10.99 3.62 -3.88
N SER A 64 -11.39 4.89 -4.02
CA SER A 64 -12.01 5.40 -5.23
C SER A 64 -11.10 5.22 -6.44
N MET A 65 -9.81 5.50 -6.29
CA MET A 65 -8.82 5.26 -7.34
C MET A 65 -8.72 3.77 -7.69
N PHE A 66 -8.74 2.90 -6.67
CA PHE A 66 -8.81 1.45 -6.89
C PHE A 66 -10.00 1.07 -7.79
N CYS A 67 -11.17 1.63 -7.52
CA CYS A 67 -12.36 1.37 -8.32
C CYS A 67 -12.23 1.89 -9.75
N ASP A 68 -11.60 3.05 -9.94
CA ASP A 68 -11.35 3.59 -11.27
C ASP A 68 -10.40 2.69 -12.07
N TYR A 69 -9.33 2.21 -11.46
CA TYR A 69 -8.42 1.25 -12.09
C TYR A 69 -9.13 -0.07 -12.41
N LYS A 70 -10.01 -0.50 -11.53
CA LYS A 70 -10.83 -1.70 -11.76
C LYS A 70 -11.69 -1.56 -13.02
N GLU A 71 -12.35 -0.43 -13.22
CA GLU A 71 -13.14 -0.17 -14.42
C GLU A 71 -12.29 -0.16 -15.68
N GLN A 72 -11.08 0.35 -15.58
CA GLN A 72 -10.11 0.37 -16.69
C GLN A 72 -9.46 -0.99 -16.92
N GLN A 73 -9.73 -1.98 -16.07
CA GLN A 73 -9.08 -3.29 -16.06
C GLN A 73 -7.56 -3.17 -15.89
N ASP A 74 -7.12 -2.14 -15.18
CA ASP A 74 -5.72 -1.86 -14.90
C ASP A 74 -5.31 -2.52 -13.58
N PHE A 75 -4.83 -3.77 -13.66
CA PHE A 75 -4.44 -4.53 -12.48
C PHE A 75 -3.31 -3.86 -11.70
N ILE A 76 -2.32 -3.30 -12.38
CA ILE A 76 -1.20 -2.65 -11.68
C ILE A 76 -1.71 -1.48 -10.85
N GLY A 77 -2.62 -0.67 -11.40
CA GLY A 77 -3.26 0.42 -10.65
C GLY A 77 -4.03 -0.08 -9.44
N MET A 78 -4.82 -1.15 -9.61
CA MET A 78 -5.57 -1.77 -8.51
C MET A 78 -4.62 -2.24 -7.41
N ASP A 79 -3.56 -2.95 -7.77
CA ASP A 79 -2.60 -3.49 -6.80
C ASP A 79 -1.81 -2.38 -6.12
N MET A 80 -1.43 -1.35 -6.85
CA MET A 80 -0.74 -0.19 -6.27
C MET A 80 -1.63 0.56 -5.27
N ALA A 81 -2.92 0.75 -5.57
CA ALA A 81 -3.85 1.35 -4.62
C ALA A 81 -3.98 0.49 -3.36
N ARG A 82 -4.11 -0.83 -3.51
CA ARG A 82 -4.10 -1.76 -2.38
C ARG A 82 -2.82 -1.62 -1.54
N LYS A 83 -1.67 -1.53 -2.19
CA LYS A 83 -0.37 -1.38 -1.49
C LYS A 83 -0.29 -0.06 -0.70
N PHE A 84 -0.84 1.03 -1.22
CA PHE A 84 -0.90 2.29 -0.49
C PHE A 84 -1.83 2.21 0.72
N LEU A 85 -2.96 1.50 0.60
CA LEU A 85 -3.83 1.24 1.75
C LEU A 85 -3.12 0.37 2.80
N GLU A 86 -2.38 -0.64 2.35
CA GLU A 86 -1.55 -1.48 3.21
C GLU A 86 -0.49 -0.65 3.94
N MET A 87 0.22 0.21 3.23
CA MET A 87 1.24 1.08 3.83
C MET A 87 0.62 2.09 4.79
N GLY A 88 -0.58 2.59 4.50
CA GLY A 88 -1.32 3.44 5.43
C GLY A 88 -1.57 2.74 6.75
N PHE A 89 -1.95 1.46 6.71
CA PHE A 89 -2.11 0.63 7.89
C PHE A 89 -0.78 0.40 8.60
N THR A 90 0.22 -0.09 7.91
CA THR A 90 1.51 -0.46 8.54
C THR A 90 2.22 0.74 9.14
N ARG A 91 2.21 1.89 8.46
CA ARG A 91 2.83 3.12 8.98
C ARG A 91 2.06 3.70 10.16
N SER A 92 0.73 3.77 10.07
CA SER A 92 -0.11 4.24 11.18
C SER A 92 0.07 3.33 12.40
N ARG A 93 0.13 2.02 12.21
CA ARG A 93 0.36 1.05 13.27
C ARG A 93 1.72 1.23 13.90
N ARG A 94 2.75 1.48 13.11
CA ARG A 94 4.10 1.75 13.60
C ARG A 94 4.13 2.99 14.50
N TYR A 95 3.51 4.09 14.06
CA TYR A 95 3.47 5.31 14.86
C TYR A 95 2.59 5.18 16.11
N ALA A 96 1.55 4.36 16.09
CA ALA A 96 0.75 4.05 17.27
C ALA A 96 1.56 3.24 18.29
N ASN A 97 2.27 2.21 17.83
CA ASN A 97 3.07 1.33 18.68
C ASN A 97 4.35 2.01 19.16
N HIS A 98 4.93 2.85 18.32
CA HIS A 98 6.23 3.51 18.55
C HIS A 98 6.12 4.97 18.11
N PRO A 99 5.72 5.91 19.02
CA PRO A 99 5.46 7.30 18.63
C PRO A 99 6.60 8.02 17.92
N SER A 100 7.86 7.57 18.13
CA SER A 100 9.02 8.10 17.42
C SER A 100 9.08 7.65 15.95
N GLY A 101 8.21 6.71 15.52
CA GLY A 101 8.27 6.07 14.22
C GLY A 101 9.37 5.01 14.11
N LYS A 102 10.12 4.77 15.18
CA LYS A 102 11.25 3.83 15.19
C LYS A 102 10.88 2.57 15.98
N LYS A 103 10.82 1.45 15.27
CA LYS A 103 10.53 0.15 15.88
C LYS A 103 11.73 -0.41 16.67
N TYR A 104 12.96 -0.05 16.24
CA TYR A 104 14.19 -0.59 16.82
C TYR A 104 14.94 0.48 17.62
N LEU A 105 15.49 0.05 18.77
CA LEU A 105 16.40 0.87 19.58
C LEU A 105 17.78 0.91 18.91
N SER A 106 18.65 1.81 19.41
CA SER A 106 20.01 1.97 18.87
C SER A 106 20.85 0.69 18.95
N ASP A 107 20.53 -0.20 19.89
CA ASP A 107 21.22 -1.50 20.06
C ASP A 107 20.63 -2.61 19.16
N GLY A 108 19.66 -2.30 18.32
CA GLY A 108 19.02 -3.27 17.42
C GLY A 108 17.84 -4.02 18.02
N SER A 109 17.56 -3.88 19.32
CA SER A 109 16.38 -4.51 19.94
C SER A 109 15.10 -3.78 19.57
N VAL A 110 13.97 -4.49 19.67
CA VAL A 110 12.63 -3.90 19.42
C VAL A 110 12.25 -3.02 20.60
N SER A 111 11.86 -1.75 20.31
CA SER A 111 11.39 -0.85 21.36
C SER A 111 10.05 -1.31 21.91
N PRO A 112 9.75 -1.02 23.22
CA PRO A 112 8.44 -1.33 23.79
C PRO A 112 7.32 -0.59 23.06
N GLN A 113 6.13 -1.21 22.97
CA GLN A 113 4.96 -0.56 22.43
C GLN A 113 4.48 0.53 23.40
N SER A 114 3.96 1.63 22.83
CA SER A 114 3.33 2.68 23.61
C SER A 114 2.13 2.15 24.41
N PRO A 115 1.94 2.60 25.65
CA PRO A 115 0.74 2.24 26.44
C PRO A 115 -0.58 2.65 25.76
N THR A 116 -0.56 3.65 24.88
CA THR A 116 -1.74 4.14 24.16
C THR A 116 -1.88 3.54 22.75
N ALA A 117 -1.08 2.51 22.41
CA ALA A 117 -1.01 1.93 21.07
C ALA A 117 -2.38 1.51 20.50
N LEU A 118 -3.32 1.09 21.34
CA LEU A 118 -4.65 0.63 20.92
C LEU A 118 -5.69 1.76 20.81
N HIS A 119 -5.42 2.94 21.37
CA HIS A 119 -6.44 3.99 21.53
C HIS A 119 -6.04 5.38 21.00
N CYS A 120 -4.81 5.55 20.53
CA CYS A 120 -4.36 6.87 20.01
C CYS A 120 -4.90 7.15 18.61
N GLU A 121 -4.75 8.41 18.15
CA GLU A 121 -5.18 8.81 16.81
C GLU A 121 -4.54 7.97 15.70
N LYS A 122 -3.28 7.58 15.84
CA LYS A 122 -2.61 6.72 14.85
C LYS A 122 -3.20 5.32 14.82
N SER A 123 -3.65 4.80 15.96
CA SER A 123 -4.36 3.53 16.02
C SER A 123 -5.69 3.61 15.26
N LYS A 124 -6.42 4.72 15.41
CA LYS A 124 -7.67 4.95 14.69
C LYS A 124 -7.43 5.08 13.18
N SER A 125 -6.37 5.80 12.78
CA SER A 125 -5.95 5.89 11.39
C SER A 125 -5.62 4.52 10.80
N ALA A 126 -4.91 3.67 11.56
CA ALA A 126 -4.58 2.31 11.14
C ALA A 126 -5.84 1.49 10.87
N THR A 127 -6.84 1.58 11.75
CA THR A 127 -8.11 0.87 11.58
C THR A 127 -8.83 1.29 10.30
N VAL A 128 -8.83 2.58 9.98
CA VAL A 128 -9.44 3.12 8.76
C VAL A 128 -8.78 2.51 7.52
N PHE A 129 -7.45 2.54 7.45
CA PHE A 129 -6.72 1.98 6.32
C PHE A 129 -6.88 0.46 6.21
N LYS A 130 -6.85 -0.25 7.33
CA LYS A 130 -7.03 -1.70 7.34
C LYS A 130 -8.37 -2.09 6.74
N LYS A 131 -9.45 -1.39 7.11
CA LYS A 131 -10.78 -1.65 6.59
C LYS A 131 -10.82 -1.51 5.07
N MET A 132 -10.25 -0.45 4.54
CA MET A 132 -10.25 -0.20 3.10
C MET A 132 -9.30 -1.14 2.36
N ARG A 133 -8.14 -1.46 2.95
CA ARG A 133 -7.24 -2.47 2.40
C ARG A 133 -7.93 -3.81 2.26
N ASP A 134 -8.62 -4.26 3.30
CA ASP A 134 -9.32 -5.54 3.29
C ASP A 134 -10.41 -5.56 2.22
N ARG A 135 -11.12 -4.44 2.07
CA ARG A 135 -12.15 -4.31 1.05
C ARG A 135 -11.57 -4.44 -0.36
N ALA A 136 -10.44 -3.78 -0.63
CA ALA A 136 -9.76 -3.89 -1.91
C ALA A 136 -9.23 -5.31 -2.15
N ALA A 137 -8.59 -5.90 -1.14
CA ALA A 137 -7.99 -7.23 -1.25
C ALA A 137 -9.03 -8.35 -1.47
N LYS A 138 -10.26 -8.14 -1.04
CA LYS A 138 -11.36 -9.10 -1.18
C LYS A 138 -12.22 -8.87 -2.42
N ASP A 139 -11.98 -7.81 -3.18
CA ASP A 139 -12.71 -7.53 -4.41
C ASP A 139 -12.57 -8.71 -5.37
N GLU A 140 -13.69 -9.23 -5.87
CA GLU A 140 -13.69 -10.44 -6.70
C GLU A 140 -12.87 -10.29 -7.97
N LYS A 141 -13.00 -9.14 -8.65
CA LYS A 141 -12.24 -8.88 -9.87
C LYS A 141 -10.74 -8.78 -9.58
N TYR A 142 -10.39 -8.10 -8.49
CA TYR A 142 -9.00 -8.00 -8.04
C TYR A 142 -8.42 -9.38 -7.76
N VAL A 143 -9.13 -10.22 -7.01
CA VAL A 143 -8.68 -11.57 -6.66
C VAL A 143 -8.45 -12.41 -7.92
N THR A 144 -9.39 -12.35 -8.87
CA THR A 144 -9.27 -13.10 -10.14
C THR A 144 -8.06 -12.62 -10.96
N MET A 145 -7.93 -11.32 -11.15
CA MET A 145 -6.83 -10.74 -11.91
C MET A 145 -5.48 -10.98 -11.23
N ARG A 146 -5.45 -10.99 -9.90
CA ARG A 146 -4.25 -11.29 -9.12
C ARG A 146 -3.77 -12.73 -9.37
N LYS A 147 -4.69 -13.69 -9.37
CA LYS A 147 -4.36 -15.09 -9.68
C LYS A 147 -3.80 -15.24 -11.10
N GLU A 148 -4.43 -14.57 -12.07
CA GLU A 148 -3.94 -14.58 -13.44
C GLU A 148 -2.54 -13.98 -13.54
N TRP A 149 -2.31 -12.86 -12.85
CA TRP A 149 -1.00 -12.22 -12.83
C TRP A 149 0.06 -13.14 -12.24
N ARG A 150 -0.23 -13.77 -11.09
CA ARG A 150 0.67 -14.71 -10.44
C ARG A 150 1.03 -15.89 -11.35
N SER A 151 0.08 -16.37 -12.13
CA SER A 151 0.30 -17.51 -13.01
C SER A 151 1.32 -17.20 -14.13
N LYS A 152 1.50 -15.92 -14.45
CA LYS A 152 2.44 -15.47 -15.49
C LYS A 152 3.81 -15.07 -14.94
N GLU A 153 3.96 -15.02 -13.64
CA GLU A 153 5.25 -14.76 -13.01
C GLU A 153 6.15 -16.01 -13.12
#